data_709daef4ea6bc5a09d85554d946e07b5
#
_entry.id   709daef4ea6bc5a09d85554d946e07b5
#
_cell.length_a   1.000
_cell.length_b   1.000
_cell.length_c   1.000
_cell.angle_alpha   90.00
_cell.angle_beta   90.00
_cell.angle_gamma   90.00
#
_symmetry.space_group_name_H-M   'P 1'
#
loop_
_entity.id
_entity.type
_entity.pdbx_description
1 polymer ?
#
loop_
_entity_poly.entity_id
_entity_poly.type
_entity_poly.pdbx_seq_one_letter_code
_entity_poly.pdbx_strand_id
1 'polypeptide(L)'
;MLTIGEVKQYLHLDSDAEDDYLRILIILAGEMCENYTRLAMPDELPESYKQAMLVCIGYFFEQRDGTKNGVPSIFYTLLRPYRKAAF
;
A
#
# COMPACT_ATOMS: atom_id res chain seq x y z
N MET A 1 -7.82 6.22 -7.39
CA MET A 1 -7.52 4.97 -6.70
C MET A 1 -6.31 4.31 -7.32
N LEU A 2 -5.53 3.58 -6.54
CA LEU A 2 -4.37 2.88 -7.07
C LEU A 2 -4.82 1.74 -8.01
N THR A 3 -4.27 1.71 -9.22
CA THR A 3 -4.65 0.69 -10.21
C THR A 3 -3.66 -0.46 -10.20
N ILE A 4 -4.13 -1.62 -10.69
CA ILE A 4 -3.26 -2.78 -10.82
C ILE A 4 -2.10 -2.50 -11.78
N GLY A 5 -2.33 -1.68 -12.82
CA GLY A 5 -1.27 -1.28 -13.74
C GLY A 5 -0.15 -0.52 -13.05
N GLU A 6 -0.51 0.39 -12.15
CA GLU A 6 0.49 1.14 -11.37
C GLU A 6 1.30 0.21 -10.48
N VAL A 7 0.64 -0.77 -9.85
CA VAL A 7 1.32 -1.74 -9.00
C VAL A 7 2.28 -2.61 -9.82
N LYS A 8 1.84 -3.09 -10.98
CA LYS A 8 2.69 -3.91 -11.85
C LYS A 8 3.90 -3.15 -12.34
N GLN A 9 3.73 -1.87 -12.66
CA GLN A 9 4.85 -1.02 -13.06
C GLN A 9 5.85 -0.85 -11.93
N TYR A 10 5.38 -0.63 -10.72
CA TYR A 10 6.23 -0.49 -9.54
C TYR A 10 7.03 -1.77 -9.27
N LEU A 11 6.39 -2.93 -9.44
CA LEU A 11 7.01 -4.22 -9.16
C LEU A 11 7.78 -4.79 -10.37
N HIS A 12 7.75 -4.11 -11.50
CA HIS A 12 8.38 -4.58 -12.75
C HIS A 12 7.84 -5.91 -13.23
N LEU A 13 6.50 -6.07 -13.16
CA LEU A 13 5.83 -7.29 -13.59
C LEU A 13 5.21 -7.10 -14.97
N ASP A 14 5.50 -8.01 -15.89
CA ASP A 14 4.99 -7.96 -17.26
C ASP A 14 3.82 -8.91 -17.49
N SER A 15 3.66 -9.91 -16.65
CA SER A 15 2.67 -10.96 -16.85
C SER A 15 1.43 -10.71 -15.98
N ASP A 16 0.30 -11.33 -16.35
CA ASP A 16 -0.95 -11.25 -15.60
C ASP A 16 -1.08 -12.35 -14.56
N ALA A 17 -0.05 -13.17 -14.39
CA ALA A 17 -0.11 -14.36 -13.54
C ALA A 17 -0.43 -14.04 -12.07
N GLU A 18 -0.02 -12.86 -11.60
CA GLU A 18 -0.21 -12.47 -10.19
C GLU A 18 -1.35 -11.46 -10.01
N ASP A 19 -2.14 -11.19 -11.03
CA ASP A 19 -3.13 -10.12 -10.96
C ASP A 19 -4.12 -10.27 -9.82
N ASP A 20 -4.63 -11.49 -9.60
CA ASP A 20 -5.60 -11.71 -8.51
C ASP A 20 -4.97 -11.46 -7.15
N TYR A 21 -3.74 -11.91 -6.95
CA TYR A 21 -3.02 -11.66 -5.71
C TYR A 21 -2.73 -10.18 -5.51
N LEU A 22 -2.36 -9.47 -6.58
CA LEU A 22 -2.11 -8.03 -6.51
C LEU A 22 -3.37 -7.26 -6.13
N ARG A 23 -4.54 -7.68 -6.61
CA ARG A 23 -5.81 -7.05 -6.21
C ARG A 23 -6.05 -7.19 -4.72
N ILE A 24 -5.74 -8.36 -4.15
CA ILE A 24 -5.83 -8.59 -2.72
C ILE A 24 -4.88 -7.67 -1.97
N LEU A 25 -3.66 -7.51 -2.45
CA LEU A 25 -2.68 -6.63 -1.81
C LEU A 25 -3.08 -5.17 -1.87
N ILE A 26 -3.73 -4.74 -2.96
CA ILE A 26 -4.24 -3.37 -3.06
C ILE A 26 -5.29 -3.13 -1.97
N ILE A 27 -6.20 -4.06 -1.79
CA ILE A 27 -7.22 -3.96 -0.74
C ILE A 27 -6.57 -3.93 0.64
N LEU A 28 -5.63 -4.82 0.88
CA LEU A 28 -4.92 -4.87 2.17
C LEU A 28 -4.18 -3.58 2.45
N ALA A 29 -3.47 -3.04 1.45
CA ALA A 29 -2.74 -1.79 1.61
C ALA A 29 -3.69 -0.64 1.93
N GLY A 30 -4.85 -0.59 1.27
CA GLY A 30 -5.86 0.41 1.57
C GLY A 30 -6.36 0.32 3.01
N GLU A 31 -6.64 -0.90 3.47
CA GLU A 31 -7.07 -1.10 4.85
C GLU A 31 -6.00 -0.67 5.85
N MET A 32 -4.74 -1.00 5.58
CA MET A 32 -3.65 -0.60 6.48
C MET A 32 -3.48 0.91 6.53
N CYS A 33 -3.64 1.58 5.38
CA CYS A 33 -3.59 3.03 5.33
C CYS A 33 -4.73 3.65 6.15
N GLU A 34 -5.95 3.14 5.99
CA GLU A 34 -7.11 3.66 6.74
C GLU A 34 -6.94 3.40 8.24
N ASN A 35 -6.44 2.23 8.61
CA ASN A 35 -6.21 1.92 10.02
C ASN A 35 -5.18 2.84 10.65
N TYR A 36 -4.12 3.15 9.93
CA TYR A 36 -3.08 4.03 10.46
C TYR A 36 -3.54 5.49 10.49
N THR A 37 -4.15 5.97 9.42
CA THR A 37 -4.59 7.38 9.35
C THR A 37 -5.85 7.65 10.16
N ARG A 38 -6.65 6.61 10.42
CA ARG A 38 -7.95 6.68 11.09
C ARG A 38 -8.97 7.49 10.30
N LEU A 39 -8.78 7.57 9.00
CA LEU A 39 -9.66 8.26 8.07
C LEU A 39 -9.89 7.36 6.87
N ALA A 40 -11.06 7.50 6.25
CA ALA A 40 -11.34 6.82 5.00
C ALA A 40 -10.32 7.25 3.93
N MET A 41 -9.99 6.33 3.04
CA MET A 41 -9.07 6.62 1.95
C MET A 41 -9.63 7.75 1.08
N PRO A 42 -8.79 8.76 0.72
CA PRO A 42 -9.25 9.84 -0.15
C PRO A 42 -9.69 9.33 -1.51
N ASP A 43 -10.69 9.97 -2.12
CA ASP A 43 -11.13 9.63 -3.47
C ASP A 43 -10.00 9.84 -4.47
N GLU A 44 -9.28 10.93 -4.33
CA GLU A 44 -8.13 11.26 -5.15
C GLU A 44 -6.88 11.09 -4.29
N LEU A 45 -6.04 10.11 -4.62
CA LEU A 45 -4.88 9.79 -3.80
C LEU A 45 -3.71 10.74 -4.06
N PRO A 46 -3.21 11.43 -3.03
CA PRO A 46 -1.94 12.16 -3.17
C PRO A 46 -0.81 11.21 -3.51
N GLU A 47 0.22 11.72 -4.17
CA GLU A 47 1.35 10.89 -4.58
C GLU A 47 2.05 10.20 -3.41
N SER A 48 2.21 10.90 -2.28
CA SER A 48 2.83 10.27 -1.10
C SER A 48 1.97 9.17 -0.52
N TYR A 49 0.63 9.30 -0.59
CA TYR A 49 -0.28 8.25 -0.17
C TYR A 49 -0.16 7.02 -1.08
N LYS A 50 -0.12 7.24 -2.41
CA LYS A 50 0.12 6.15 -3.36
C LYS A 50 1.45 5.46 -3.11
N GLN A 51 2.49 6.22 -2.85
CA GLN A 51 3.82 5.65 -2.59
C GLN A 51 3.80 4.78 -1.34
N ALA A 52 3.10 5.22 -0.29
CA ALA A 52 2.95 4.41 0.92
C ALA A 52 2.26 3.08 0.60
N MET A 53 1.20 3.12 -0.19
CA MET A 53 0.50 1.90 -0.60
C MET A 53 1.42 0.98 -1.41
N LEU A 54 2.21 1.53 -2.32
CA LEU A 54 3.14 0.75 -3.14
C LEU A 54 4.23 0.10 -2.29
N VAL A 55 4.75 0.82 -1.31
CA VAL A 55 5.74 0.26 -0.37
C VAL A 55 5.14 -0.91 0.40
N CYS A 56 3.92 -0.76 0.87
CA CYS A 56 3.20 -1.80 1.59
C CYS A 56 2.99 -3.04 0.70
N ILE A 57 2.53 -2.81 -0.52
CA ILE A 57 2.28 -3.90 -1.48
C ILE A 57 3.58 -4.63 -1.82
N GLY A 58 4.65 -3.88 -2.08
CA GLY A 58 5.96 -4.47 -2.38
C GLY A 58 6.46 -5.34 -1.25
N TYR A 59 6.30 -4.86 -0.01
CA TYR A 59 6.69 -5.63 1.16
C TYR A 59 5.94 -6.98 1.19
N PHE A 60 4.61 -6.94 1.07
CA PHE A 60 3.82 -8.17 1.14
C PHE A 60 4.02 -9.06 -0.07
N PHE A 61 4.28 -8.49 -1.23
CA PHE A 61 4.54 -9.28 -2.43
C PHE A 61 5.83 -10.11 -2.26
N GLU A 62 6.86 -9.54 -1.65
CA GLU A 62 8.13 -10.21 -1.42
C GLU A 62 8.12 -11.09 -0.18
N GLN A 63 7.32 -10.76 0.83
CA GLN A 63 7.27 -11.43 2.11
C GLN A 63 5.90 -12.06 2.33
N ARG A 64 5.49 -12.95 1.43
CA ARG A 64 4.16 -13.57 1.46
C ARG A 64 3.87 -14.32 2.74
N ASP A 65 4.89 -14.88 3.36
CA ASP A 65 4.76 -15.67 4.59
C ASP A 65 4.88 -14.83 5.86
N GLY A 66 5.15 -13.54 5.72
CA GLY A 66 5.24 -12.64 6.87
C GLY A 66 6.45 -12.88 7.76
N THR A 67 7.53 -13.46 7.24
CA THR A 67 8.72 -13.80 8.03
C THR A 67 9.58 -12.60 8.40
N LYS A 68 9.38 -11.46 7.79
CA LYS A 68 10.12 -10.24 8.09
C LYS A 68 9.39 -9.41 9.15
N ASN A 69 10.08 -8.38 9.66
CA ASN A 69 9.65 -7.60 10.82
C ASN A 69 8.59 -6.53 10.53
N GLY A 70 7.76 -6.74 9.55
CA GLY A 70 6.68 -5.81 9.26
C GLY A 70 7.00 -4.80 8.17
N VAL A 71 6.02 -3.96 7.88
CA VAL A 71 6.10 -2.99 6.80
C VAL A 71 7.22 -1.97 7.07
N PRO A 72 8.02 -1.59 6.05
CA PRO A 72 9.08 -0.60 6.25
C PRO A 72 8.57 0.70 6.87
N SER A 73 9.39 1.31 7.71
CA SER A 73 9.00 2.53 8.44
C SER A 73 8.64 3.70 7.53
N ILE A 74 9.16 3.71 6.30
CA ILE A 74 8.82 4.75 5.31
C ILE A 74 7.32 4.81 5.03
N PHE A 75 6.62 3.67 5.11
CA PHE A 75 5.17 3.60 4.98
C PHE A 75 4.49 4.59 5.94
N TYR A 76 4.87 4.51 7.21
CA TYR A 76 4.27 5.38 8.25
C TYR A 76 4.70 6.83 8.08
N THR A 77 5.95 7.05 7.69
CA THR A 77 6.45 8.41 7.46
C THR A 77 5.67 9.11 6.35
N LEU A 78 5.38 8.39 5.26
CA LEU A 78 4.64 8.95 4.14
C LEU A 78 3.17 9.24 4.50
N LEU A 79 2.58 8.46 5.40
CA LEU A 79 1.19 8.62 5.78
C LEU A 79 0.97 9.58 6.94
N ARG A 80 2.02 9.94 7.66
CA ARG A 80 1.88 10.78 8.86
C ARG A 80 1.11 12.06 8.62
N PRO A 81 1.33 12.81 7.52
CA PRO A 81 0.57 14.05 7.28
C PRO A 81 -0.93 13.83 7.10
N TYR A 82 -1.36 12.63 6.78
CA TYR A 82 -2.77 12.31 6.55
C TYR A 82 -3.45 11.71 7.77
N ARG A 83 -2.70 11.50 8.83
CA ARG A 83 -3.22 10.84 10.02
C ARG A 83 -4.08 11.80 10.82
N LYS A 84 -5.26 11.33 11.26
CA LYS A 84 -6.12 12.10 12.13
C LYS A 84 -5.44 12.29 13.48
N ALA A 85 -5.42 13.53 13.96
CA ALA A 85 -4.84 13.83 15.27
C ALA A 85 -5.59 13.08 16.37
N ALA A 86 -4.84 12.47 17.29
CA ALA A 86 -5.39 11.73 18.42
C ALA A 86 -5.33 12.59 19.67
N PHE A 87 -6.42 13.25 19.98
CA PHE A 87 -6.54 14.04 21.20
C PHE A 87 -7.61 13.48 22.08
#